data_40729998b595ab7108edc52ca7ed5857
#
_entry.id   40729998b595ab7108edc52ca7ed5857
#
_cell.length_a   1.000
_cell.length_b   1.000
_cell.length_c   1.000
_cell.angle_alpha   90.00
_cell.angle_beta   90.00
_cell.angle_gamma   90.00
#
_symmetry.space_group_name_H-M   'P 1'
#
loop_
_entity.id
_entity.type
_entity.pdbx_description
1 polymer ?
#
loop_
_entity_poly.entity_id
_entity_poly.type
_entity_poly.pdbx_seq_one_letter_code
_entity_poly.pdbx_strand_id
1 'polypeptide(L)'
;MSTKQKHYLVGYGSLLSHDSRSRHSNIFCPNMPIVVNGWRREWLARGMAHLQTALGVSQVATASLNAVLLRIEQISPELRDREQDYQFIEVDPSTIVAAQESELAQAELANIRANPDTCKIFICVNLNKIQSNSQYPIYQTYIDTCLVGCFDMGVANFAAEFIQSTHFWEHGWINDRHNTLYAKPAMVTQQQQQQIDTLLKQQQVLEYRQEAGL
;
A
#
# COMPACT_ATOMS: atom_id res chain seq x y z
N MET A 1 36.30 3.78 3.14
CA MET A 1 35.18 3.42 4.01
C MET A 1 34.03 3.02 3.10
N SER A 2 33.54 1.78 3.18
CA SER A 2 32.40 1.35 2.36
C SER A 2 31.16 2.12 2.83
N THR A 3 30.61 2.98 2.00
CA THR A 3 29.35 3.68 2.28
C THR A 3 28.24 2.63 2.36
N LYS A 4 27.62 2.48 3.55
CA LYS A 4 26.52 1.52 3.76
C LYS A 4 25.38 1.89 2.81
N GLN A 5 24.96 0.94 1.98
CA GLN A 5 23.85 1.12 1.05
C GLN A 5 22.54 1.43 1.80
N LYS A 6 21.81 2.46 1.37
CA LYS A 6 20.50 2.82 1.91
C LYS A 6 19.41 2.18 1.05
N HIS A 7 18.44 1.58 1.70
CA HIS A 7 17.31 0.95 1.04
C HIS A 7 16.01 1.68 1.34
N TYR A 8 15.16 1.75 0.34
CA TYR A 8 13.82 2.32 0.43
C TYR A 8 12.80 1.36 -0.15
N LEU A 9 11.58 1.43 0.37
CA LEU A 9 10.47 0.62 -0.09
C LEU A 9 9.28 1.52 -0.42
N VAL A 10 8.66 1.29 -1.57
CA VAL A 10 7.39 1.91 -1.95
C VAL A 10 6.25 1.10 -1.32
N GLY A 11 5.59 1.68 -0.32
CA GLY A 11 4.38 1.11 0.30
C GLY A 11 3.13 1.67 -0.36
N TYR A 12 2.40 0.84 -1.10
CA TYR A 12 1.22 1.24 -1.86
C TYR A 12 -0.08 0.56 -1.40
N GLY A 13 -0.01 -0.32 -0.41
CA GLY A 13 -1.11 -1.07 0.20
C GLY A 13 -1.09 -0.94 1.72
N SER A 14 -1.18 -2.03 2.46
CA SER A 14 -1.22 -2.01 3.93
C SER A 14 0.03 -1.41 4.60
N LEU A 15 1.15 -1.28 3.89
CA LEU A 15 2.33 -0.54 4.35
C LEU A 15 2.10 0.98 4.45
N LEU A 16 1.03 1.52 3.88
CA LEU A 16 0.62 2.90 4.10
C LEU A 16 0.33 3.17 5.58
N SER A 17 -0.28 2.20 6.29
CA SER A 17 -0.55 2.34 7.72
C SER A 17 0.72 2.24 8.55
N HIS A 18 1.06 3.33 9.28
CA HIS A 18 2.17 3.33 10.23
C HIS A 18 1.95 2.28 11.33
N ASP A 19 0.74 2.16 11.86
CA ASP A 19 0.40 1.18 12.88
C ASP A 19 0.61 -0.27 12.39
N SER A 20 0.09 -0.61 11.21
CA SER A 20 0.27 -1.96 10.66
C SER A 20 1.74 -2.29 10.36
N ARG A 21 2.50 -1.38 9.71
CA ARG A 21 3.90 -1.67 9.36
C ARG A 21 4.84 -1.69 10.57
N SER A 22 4.59 -0.86 11.58
CA SER A 22 5.41 -0.87 12.81
C SER A 22 5.20 -2.14 13.62
N ARG A 23 3.96 -2.61 13.78
CA ARG A 23 3.65 -3.84 14.54
C ARG A 23 4.02 -5.13 13.82
N HIS A 24 3.92 -5.16 12.49
CA HIS A 24 4.05 -6.40 11.72
C HIS A 24 5.29 -6.47 10.82
N SER A 25 6.11 -5.42 10.76
CA SER A 25 7.31 -5.40 9.89
C SER A 25 8.49 -4.64 10.48
N ASN A 26 8.37 -4.13 11.73
CA ASN A 26 9.42 -3.34 12.40
C ASN A 26 9.87 -2.11 11.60
N ILE A 27 8.94 -1.47 10.85
CA ILE A 27 9.20 -0.27 10.07
C ILE A 27 8.62 0.94 10.79
N PHE A 28 9.48 1.74 11.41
CA PHE A 28 9.11 2.88 12.27
C PHE A 28 9.39 4.25 11.65
N CYS A 29 9.88 4.29 10.40
CA CYS A 29 10.19 5.55 9.74
C CYS A 29 8.93 6.43 9.55
N PRO A 30 9.09 7.77 9.49
CA PRO A 30 7.98 8.68 9.24
C PRO A 30 7.35 8.47 7.87
N ASN A 31 6.13 9.00 7.69
CA ASN A 31 5.46 8.99 6.41
C ASN A 31 6.13 9.98 5.45
N MET A 32 6.50 9.50 4.28
CA MET A 32 6.98 10.30 3.16
C MET A 32 6.06 10.04 1.95
N PRO A 33 4.92 10.75 1.85
CA PRO A 33 3.96 10.52 0.77
C PRO A 33 4.54 10.91 -0.59
N ILE A 34 4.36 10.04 -1.55
CA ILE A 34 4.90 10.12 -2.91
C ILE A 34 3.84 9.73 -3.96
N VAL A 35 4.12 10.08 -5.21
CA VAL A 35 3.45 9.54 -6.39
C VAL A 35 4.48 8.78 -7.22
N VAL A 36 4.13 7.57 -7.66
CA VAL A 36 4.99 6.72 -8.49
C VAL A 36 4.36 6.60 -9.88
N ASN A 37 5.08 7.09 -10.89
CA ASN A 37 4.64 7.04 -12.28
C ASN A 37 5.02 5.71 -12.93
N GLY A 38 4.24 5.28 -13.91
CA GLY A 38 4.48 4.04 -14.64
C GLY A 38 3.95 2.77 -13.94
N TRP A 39 3.19 2.93 -12.86
CA TRP A 39 2.62 1.82 -12.10
C TRP A 39 1.14 2.01 -11.83
N ARG A 40 0.37 0.92 -11.93
CA ARG A 40 -1.07 0.85 -11.65
C ARG A 40 -1.34 -0.10 -10.50
N ARG A 41 -2.12 0.35 -9.51
CA ARG A 41 -2.56 -0.44 -8.35
C ARG A 41 -3.82 -1.22 -8.68
N GLU A 42 -3.85 -2.50 -8.28
CA GLU A 42 -4.90 -3.43 -8.69
C GLU A 42 -5.23 -4.45 -7.59
N TRP A 43 -6.50 -4.84 -7.47
CA TRP A 43 -6.95 -5.95 -6.61
C TRP A 43 -6.74 -7.30 -7.30
N LEU A 44 -5.46 -7.70 -7.50
CA LEU A 44 -5.10 -8.92 -8.22
C LEU A 44 -4.01 -9.75 -7.53
N ALA A 45 -3.48 -9.34 -6.38
CA ALA A 45 -2.41 -10.09 -5.73
C ALA A 45 -2.99 -11.25 -4.93
N ARG A 46 -2.87 -12.47 -5.43
CA ARG A 46 -3.30 -13.70 -4.76
C ARG A 46 -2.36 -14.04 -3.62
N GLY A 47 -2.83 -13.93 -2.38
CA GLY A 47 -2.13 -14.34 -1.16
C GLY A 47 -2.45 -15.79 -0.81
N MET A 48 -1.56 -16.72 -1.14
CA MET A 48 -1.80 -18.15 -0.97
C MET A 48 -1.83 -18.55 0.51
N ALA A 49 -0.95 -17.98 1.32
CA ALA A 49 -0.84 -18.34 2.73
C ALA A 49 -2.04 -17.87 3.58
N HIS A 50 -2.69 -16.78 3.17
CA HIS A 50 -3.79 -16.18 3.93
C HIS A 50 -5.15 -16.28 3.22
N LEU A 51 -5.24 -17.05 2.13
CA LEU A 51 -6.47 -17.26 1.35
C LEU A 51 -7.19 -15.93 1.05
N GLN A 52 -6.45 -14.92 0.60
CA GLN A 52 -6.98 -13.59 0.33
C GLN A 52 -6.53 -13.06 -1.02
N THR A 53 -7.24 -12.04 -1.51
CA THR A 53 -6.74 -11.17 -2.58
C THR A 53 -6.33 -9.83 -1.98
N ALA A 54 -5.08 -9.45 -2.21
CA ALA A 54 -4.48 -8.20 -1.76
C ALA A 54 -4.23 -7.25 -2.94
N LEU A 55 -3.72 -6.06 -2.63
CA LEU A 55 -3.26 -5.11 -3.65
C LEU A 55 -1.95 -5.58 -4.27
N GLY A 56 -1.90 -5.51 -5.58
CA GLY A 56 -0.71 -5.67 -6.39
C GLY A 56 -0.49 -4.49 -7.31
N VAL A 57 0.58 -4.54 -8.09
CA VAL A 57 0.88 -3.51 -9.08
C VAL A 57 1.28 -4.11 -10.42
N SER A 58 0.98 -3.36 -11.48
CA SER A 58 1.39 -3.65 -12.84
C SER A 58 2.11 -2.45 -13.44
N GLN A 59 3.13 -2.69 -14.26
CA GLN A 59 3.76 -1.62 -15.04
C GLN A 59 2.81 -1.17 -16.14
N VAL A 60 2.44 0.12 -16.12
CA VAL A 60 1.57 0.78 -17.11
C VAL A 60 2.08 2.21 -17.29
N ALA A 61 2.70 2.49 -18.42
CA ALA A 61 3.43 3.74 -18.65
C ALA A 61 2.60 5.02 -18.44
N THR A 62 1.29 4.95 -18.66
CA THR A 62 0.36 6.09 -18.52
C THR A 62 -0.30 6.18 -17.15
N ALA A 63 -0.03 5.23 -16.27
CA ALA A 63 -0.62 5.19 -14.93
C ALA A 63 0.31 5.81 -13.87
N SER A 64 -0.28 6.24 -12.79
CA SER A 64 0.43 6.61 -11.57
C SER A 64 -0.37 6.16 -10.35
N LEU A 65 0.31 5.98 -9.24
CA LEU A 65 -0.31 5.67 -7.96
C LEU A 65 0.33 6.50 -6.84
N ASN A 66 -0.47 6.89 -5.87
CA ASN A 66 0.02 7.47 -4.64
C ASN A 66 0.49 6.37 -3.67
N ALA A 67 1.56 6.64 -2.93
CA ALA A 67 2.24 5.68 -2.08
C ALA A 67 2.99 6.38 -0.94
N VAL A 68 3.64 5.62 -0.09
CA VAL A 68 4.58 6.11 0.91
C VAL A 68 5.98 5.59 0.59
N LEU A 69 6.99 6.45 0.65
CA LEU A 69 8.40 6.06 0.60
C LEU A 69 8.85 5.73 2.01
N LEU A 70 9.32 4.51 2.22
CA LEU A 70 9.75 3.98 3.51
C LEU A 70 11.26 3.76 3.48
N ARG A 71 11.97 4.42 4.39
CA ARG A 71 13.38 4.10 4.61
C ARG A 71 13.49 2.82 5.42
N ILE A 72 14.21 1.83 4.91
CA ILE A 72 14.47 0.56 5.57
C ILE A 72 15.97 0.33 5.70
N GLU A 73 16.40 -0.39 6.72
CA GLU A 73 17.82 -0.72 6.86
C GLU A 73 18.26 -1.77 5.83
N GLN A 74 17.40 -2.76 5.63
CA GLN A 74 17.53 -3.84 4.66
C GLN A 74 16.17 -4.51 4.47
N ILE A 75 16.05 -5.38 3.48
CA ILE A 75 14.90 -6.27 3.34
C ILE A 75 15.05 -7.36 4.41
N SER A 76 14.44 -7.12 5.60
CA SER A 76 14.52 -8.01 6.75
C SER A 76 13.75 -9.32 6.51
N PRO A 77 14.00 -10.40 7.32
CA PRO A 77 13.19 -11.61 7.28
C PRO A 77 11.69 -11.35 7.49
N GLU A 78 11.32 -10.49 8.45
CA GLU A 78 9.93 -10.15 8.75
C GLU A 78 9.25 -9.44 7.57
N LEU A 79 9.99 -8.58 6.85
CA LEU A 79 9.49 -7.95 5.63
C LEU A 79 9.34 -8.96 4.50
N ARG A 80 10.27 -9.92 4.36
CA ARG A 80 10.14 -11.01 3.38
C ARG A 80 8.95 -11.92 3.67
N ASP A 81 8.72 -12.25 4.93
CA ASP A 81 7.55 -13.04 5.36
C ASP A 81 6.24 -12.30 5.13
N ARG A 82 6.26 -10.97 5.33
CA ARG A 82 5.09 -10.14 5.02
C ARG A 82 4.78 -10.13 3.52
N GLU A 83 5.81 -10.03 2.69
CA GLU A 83 5.72 -9.86 1.24
C GLU A 83 6.04 -11.18 0.48
N GLN A 84 5.75 -12.35 1.09
CA GLN A 84 6.10 -13.67 0.54
C GLN A 84 5.48 -13.98 -0.84
N ASP A 85 4.32 -13.36 -1.15
CA ASP A 85 3.64 -13.50 -2.44
C ASP A 85 4.10 -12.45 -3.48
N TYR A 86 5.20 -11.71 -3.17
CA TYR A 86 5.72 -10.63 -3.99
C TYR A 86 7.23 -10.79 -4.24
N GLN A 87 7.68 -10.17 -5.32
CA GLN A 87 9.10 -9.93 -5.59
C GLN A 87 9.43 -8.45 -5.43
N PHE A 88 10.64 -8.15 -4.95
CA PHE A 88 11.15 -6.80 -4.82
C PHE A 88 11.81 -6.38 -6.14
N ILE A 89 11.23 -5.39 -6.81
CA ILE A 89 11.74 -4.83 -8.07
C ILE A 89 12.33 -3.45 -7.79
N GLU A 90 13.52 -3.18 -8.29
CA GLU A 90 14.16 -1.87 -8.19
C GLU A 90 13.41 -0.86 -9.08
N VAL A 91 13.14 0.33 -8.54
CA VAL A 91 12.42 1.42 -9.23
C VAL A 91 13.37 2.57 -9.49
N ASP A 92 13.32 3.12 -10.70
CA ASP A 92 14.08 4.32 -11.05
C ASP A 92 13.57 5.53 -10.23
N PRO A 93 14.44 6.19 -9.43
CA PRO A 93 14.06 7.36 -8.64
C PRO A 93 13.50 8.53 -9.46
N SER A 94 13.79 8.59 -10.77
CA SER A 94 13.27 9.63 -11.67
C SER A 94 11.75 9.51 -11.90
N THR A 95 11.17 8.31 -11.72
CA THR A 95 9.74 8.05 -11.87
C THR A 95 8.93 8.41 -10.63
N ILE A 96 9.58 8.75 -9.51
CA ILE A 96 8.94 9.04 -8.23
C ILE A 96 8.97 10.54 -7.97
N VAL A 97 7.84 11.12 -7.60
CA VAL A 97 7.73 12.52 -7.17
C VAL A 97 7.15 12.59 -5.74
N ALA A 98 7.55 13.59 -4.97
CA ALA A 98 6.93 13.83 -3.67
C ALA A 98 5.47 14.25 -3.87
N ALA A 99 4.55 13.76 -3.03
CA ALA A 99 3.20 14.31 -2.98
C ALA A 99 3.24 15.78 -2.59
N GLN A 100 2.24 16.56 -3.02
CA GLN A 100 2.14 17.98 -2.68
C GLN A 100 2.30 18.18 -1.16
N GLU A 101 3.02 19.25 -0.78
CA GLU A 101 3.22 19.66 0.62
C GLU A 101 4.10 18.72 1.47
N SER A 102 4.70 17.66 0.92
CA SER A 102 5.61 16.80 1.67
C SER A 102 7.07 17.24 1.53
N GLU A 103 7.52 18.21 2.35
CA GLU A 103 8.91 18.67 2.38
C GLU A 103 9.89 17.52 2.70
N LEU A 104 9.50 16.62 3.62
CA LEU A 104 10.32 15.46 3.99
C LEU A 104 10.56 14.53 2.80
N ALA A 105 9.51 14.21 2.03
CA ALA A 105 9.64 13.38 0.82
C ALA A 105 10.46 14.08 -0.26
N GLN A 106 10.30 15.41 -0.44
CA GLN A 106 11.09 16.19 -1.37
C GLN A 106 12.58 16.14 -1.05
N ALA A 107 12.94 16.40 0.22
CA ALA A 107 14.32 16.37 0.68
C ALA A 107 14.94 14.98 0.53
N GLU A 108 14.20 13.91 0.89
CA GLU A 108 14.73 12.55 0.80
C GLU A 108 14.90 12.10 -0.66
N LEU A 109 13.96 12.43 -1.56
CA LEU A 109 14.10 12.12 -3.00
C LEU A 109 15.26 12.90 -3.63
N ALA A 110 15.50 14.14 -3.23
CA ALA A 110 16.67 14.90 -3.67
C ALA A 110 17.99 14.23 -3.22
N ASN A 111 18.05 13.77 -1.96
CA ASN A 111 19.19 13.03 -1.43
C ASN A 111 19.41 11.71 -2.18
N ILE A 112 18.36 10.95 -2.49
CA ILE A 112 18.45 9.70 -3.25
C ILE A 112 19.02 9.94 -4.65
N ARG A 113 18.49 10.96 -5.36
CA ARG A 113 18.94 11.31 -6.72
C ARG A 113 20.39 11.80 -6.77
N ALA A 114 20.83 12.46 -5.69
CA ALA A 114 22.23 12.89 -5.57
C ALA A 114 23.21 11.73 -5.25
N ASN A 115 22.69 10.57 -4.81
CA ASN A 115 23.49 9.44 -4.37
C ASN A 115 23.00 8.10 -4.97
N PRO A 116 22.92 7.97 -6.32
CA PRO A 116 22.30 6.83 -6.99
C PRO A 116 23.03 5.50 -6.71
N ASP A 117 24.34 5.54 -6.53
CA ASP A 117 25.16 4.34 -6.31
C ASP A 117 24.97 3.74 -4.89
N THR A 118 24.47 4.55 -3.96
CA THR A 118 24.31 4.14 -2.55
C THR A 118 22.88 4.05 -2.07
N CYS A 119 21.91 4.45 -2.91
CA CYS A 119 20.50 4.41 -2.58
C CYS A 119 19.75 3.52 -3.56
N LYS A 120 18.93 2.61 -3.05
CA LYS A 120 18.06 1.73 -3.86
C LYS A 120 16.63 1.82 -3.39
N ILE A 121 15.70 1.96 -4.33
CA ILE A 121 14.26 1.98 -4.07
C ILE A 121 13.65 0.70 -4.64
N PHE A 122 12.82 0.02 -3.86
CA PHE A 122 12.12 -1.19 -4.28
C PHE A 122 10.60 -0.98 -4.23
N ILE A 123 9.90 -1.68 -5.11
CA ILE A 123 8.45 -1.88 -5.06
C ILE A 123 8.15 -3.38 -5.03
N CYS A 124 7.16 -3.78 -4.25
CA CYS A 124 6.69 -5.17 -4.20
C CYS A 124 5.75 -5.44 -5.36
N VAL A 125 6.11 -6.36 -6.26
CA VAL A 125 5.30 -6.78 -7.40
C VAL A 125 4.79 -8.19 -7.15
N ASN A 126 3.48 -8.38 -7.19
CA ASN A 126 2.83 -9.65 -6.93
C ASN A 126 3.24 -10.73 -7.94
N LEU A 127 3.53 -11.93 -7.43
CA LEU A 127 3.91 -13.10 -8.23
C LEU A 127 2.74 -13.67 -9.01
N ASN A 128 1.54 -13.68 -8.39
CA ASN A 128 0.32 -14.22 -8.98
C ASN A 128 -0.72 -13.12 -9.15
N LYS A 129 -1.12 -12.87 -10.40
CA LYS A 129 -2.15 -11.89 -10.78
C LYS A 129 -3.44 -12.62 -11.09
N ILE A 130 -4.29 -12.80 -10.07
CA ILE A 130 -5.55 -13.54 -10.18
C ILE A 130 -6.64 -12.74 -9.49
N GLN A 131 -7.78 -12.59 -10.16
CA GLN A 131 -8.96 -11.91 -9.61
C GLN A 131 -9.44 -12.55 -8.31
N SER A 132 -10.07 -11.72 -7.44
CA SER A 132 -10.72 -12.21 -6.24
C SER A 132 -11.87 -13.16 -6.57
N ASN A 133 -12.15 -14.07 -5.65
CA ASN A 133 -13.31 -14.96 -5.69
C ASN A 133 -13.67 -15.37 -4.26
N SER A 134 -14.71 -16.18 -4.08
CA SER A 134 -15.17 -16.63 -2.75
C SER A 134 -14.13 -17.38 -1.92
N GLN A 135 -13.19 -18.07 -2.55
CA GLN A 135 -12.10 -18.76 -1.85
C GLN A 135 -10.95 -17.80 -1.47
N TYR A 136 -10.76 -16.73 -2.21
CA TYR A 136 -9.73 -15.72 -2.02
C TYR A 136 -10.35 -14.32 -2.11
N PRO A 137 -11.16 -13.93 -1.12
CA PRO A 137 -11.83 -12.64 -1.14
C PRO A 137 -10.87 -11.49 -0.84
N ILE A 138 -11.29 -10.27 -1.16
CA ILE A 138 -10.74 -9.05 -0.60
C ILE A 138 -11.44 -8.83 0.74
N TYR A 139 -10.69 -8.45 1.79
CA TYR A 139 -11.24 -8.18 3.12
C TYR A 139 -11.40 -6.69 3.38
N GLN A 140 -12.55 -6.29 4.00
CA GLN A 140 -12.79 -4.91 4.41
C GLN A 140 -11.71 -4.42 5.38
N THR A 141 -11.26 -5.25 6.33
CA THR A 141 -10.21 -4.87 7.28
C THR A 141 -8.85 -4.63 6.64
N TYR A 142 -8.57 -5.20 5.45
CA TYR A 142 -7.43 -4.83 4.64
C TYR A 142 -7.62 -3.45 3.99
N ILE A 143 -8.80 -3.18 3.43
CA ILE A 143 -9.16 -1.87 2.86
C ILE A 143 -9.08 -0.79 3.96
N ASP A 144 -9.63 -1.05 5.13
CA ASP A 144 -9.56 -0.16 6.29
C ASP A 144 -8.11 0.17 6.67
N THR A 145 -7.25 -0.85 6.69
CA THR A 145 -5.81 -0.68 6.97
C THR A 145 -5.13 0.25 5.96
N CYS A 146 -5.45 0.11 4.68
CA CYS A 146 -4.89 0.98 3.64
C CYS A 146 -5.40 2.43 3.80
N LEU A 147 -6.72 2.60 4.00
CA LEU A 147 -7.35 3.93 4.01
C LEU A 147 -7.03 4.71 5.30
N VAL A 148 -6.95 4.06 6.46
CA VAL A 148 -6.47 4.75 7.67
C VAL A 148 -5.02 5.22 7.48
N GLY A 149 -4.18 4.42 6.82
CA GLY A 149 -2.83 4.84 6.45
C GLY A 149 -2.83 6.04 5.50
N CYS A 150 -3.78 6.11 4.56
CA CYS A 150 -3.93 7.28 3.69
C CYS A 150 -4.33 8.55 4.48
N PHE A 151 -5.20 8.42 5.48
CA PHE A 151 -5.57 9.57 6.33
C PHE A 151 -4.38 10.12 7.13
N ASP A 152 -3.43 9.26 7.51
CA ASP A 152 -2.23 9.63 8.28
C ASP A 152 -1.14 10.30 7.41
N MET A 153 -1.32 10.44 6.09
CA MET A 153 -0.31 11.04 5.20
C MET A 153 -0.21 12.57 5.33
N GLY A 154 -1.24 13.24 5.85
CA GLY A 154 -1.28 14.70 5.96
C GLY A 154 -1.37 15.43 4.62
N VAL A 155 -1.76 14.73 3.54
CA VAL A 155 -1.94 15.27 2.18
C VAL A 155 -3.42 15.29 1.84
N ALA A 156 -3.90 16.42 1.35
CA ALA A 156 -5.28 16.56 0.94
C ALA A 156 -5.66 15.54 -0.15
N ASN A 157 -6.87 14.98 -0.06
CA ASN A 157 -7.43 14.01 -1.00
C ASN A 157 -6.65 12.70 -1.20
N PHE A 158 -5.58 12.44 -0.45
CA PHE A 158 -4.72 11.26 -0.64
C PHE A 158 -5.50 9.94 -0.61
N ALA A 159 -6.49 9.81 0.30
CA ALA A 159 -7.34 8.62 0.40
C ALA A 159 -8.33 8.51 -0.79
N ALA A 160 -8.86 9.64 -1.29
CA ALA A 160 -9.71 9.64 -2.48
C ALA A 160 -8.92 9.24 -3.73
N GLU A 161 -7.72 9.80 -3.91
CA GLU A 161 -6.80 9.45 -5.00
C GLU A 161 -6.37 7.97 -4.93
N PHE A 162 -6.18 7.43 -3.71
CA PHE A 162 -5.91 6.00 -3.53
C PHE A 162 -7.03 5.14 -4.12
N ILE A 163 -8.30 5.48 -3.82
CA ILE A 163 -9.45 4.72 -4.34
C ILE A 163 -9.55 4.88 -5.85
N GLN A 164 -9.44 6.10 -6.38
CA GLN A 164 -9.55 6.42 -7.82
C GLN A 164 -8.45 5.77 -8.66
N SER A 165 -7.23 5.66 -8.12
CA SER A 165 -6.09 5.03 -8.82
C SER A 165 -6.00 3.53 -8.63
N THR A 166 -6.92 2.92 -7.87
CA THR A 166 -6.98 1.47 -7.64
C THR A 166 -8.02 0.84 -8.56
N HIS A 167 -7.65 -0.23 -9.25
CA HIS A 167 -8.50 -0.93 -10.21
C HIS A 167 -9.09 -2.23 -9.64
N PHE A 168 -10.18 -2.67 -10.26
CA PHE A 168 -10.87 -3.93 -9.97
C PHE A 168 -11.64 -3.95 -8.63
N TRP A 169 -12.19 -2.80 -8.22
CA TRP A 169 -13.13 -2.74 -7.11
C TRP A 169 -14.41 -3.55 -7.37
N GLU A 170 -14.83 -3.65 -8.63
CA GLU A 170 -16.02 -4.38 -9.09
C GLU A 170 -15.94 -5.89 -8.83
N HIS A 171 -14.77 -6.43 -8.49
CA HIS A 171 -14.66 -7.83 -8.08
C HIS A 171 -15.24 -8.11 -6.69
N GLY A 172 -15.62 -7.07 -5.95
CA GLY A 172 -16.25 -7.16 -4.65
C GLY A 172 -15.30 -7.54 -3.52
N TRP A 173 -15.74 -7.25 -2.30
CA TRP A 173 -15.01 -7.64 -1.08
C TRP A 173 -15.99 -8.00 0.04
N ILE A 174 -15.50 -8.70 1.05
CA ILE A 174 -16.29 -9.16 2.19
C ILE A 174 -16.09 -8.21 3.37
N ASN A 175 -17.20 -7.81 4.02
CA ASN A 175 -17.15 -7.08 5.28
C ASN A 175 -16.82 -8.02 6.45
N ASP A 176 -15.55 -8.07 6.82
CA ASP A 176 -15.02 -8.89 7.91
C ASP A 176 -14.76 -8.11 9.21
N ARG A 177 -15.32 -6.90 9.37
CA ARG A 177 -15.07 -6.04 10.54
C ARG A 177 -15.51 -6.67 11.86
N HIS A 178 -16.55 -7.53 11.85
CA HIS A 178 -17.02 -8.24 13.03
C HIS A 178 -16.12 -9.43 13.44
N ASN A 179 -15.41 -10.01 12.47
CA ASN A 179 -14.48 -11.09 12.67
C ASN A 179 -13.31 -10.91 11.70
N THR A 180 -12.32 -10.13 12.12
CA THR A 180 -11.17 -9.74 11.31
C THR A 180 -10.43 -10.94 10.75
N LEU A 181 -10.40 -11.06 9.44
CA LEU A 181 -9.72 -12.15 8.73
C LEU A 181 -8.38 -11.73 8.14
N TYR A 182 -8.18 -10.44 7.89
CA TYR A 182 -6.88 -9.93 7.46
C TYR A 182 -5.83 -10.08 8.56
N ALA A 183 -4.72 -10.73 8.27
CA ALA A 183 -3.73 -11.13 9.29
C ALA A 183 -2.93 -9.97 9.92
N LYS A 184 -2.85 -8.80 9.27
CA LYS A 184 -2.00 -7.67 9.68
C LYS A 184 -2.78 -6.34 9.72
N PRO A 185 -3.96 -6.31 10.39
CA PRO A 185 -4.83 -5.13 10.38
C PRO A 185 -4.20 -3.98 11.16
N ALA A 186 -4.50 -2.75 10.74
CA ALA A 186 -4.32 -1.58 11.58
C ALA A 186 -5.40 -1.53 12.67
N MET A 187 -5.11 -0.82 13.75
CA MET A 187 -6.15 -0.43 14.71
C MET A 187 -6.99 0.67 14.07
N VAL A 188 -8.28 0.40 13.86
CA VAL A 188 -9.22 1.32 13.22
C VAL A 188 -10.39 1.57 14.15
N THR A 189 -10.60 2.82 14.54
CA THR A 189 -11.71 3.22 15.40
C THR A 189 -13.04 3.20 14.65
N GLN A 190 -14.17 3.11 15.39
CA GLN A 190 -15.50 3.18 14.78
C GLN A 190 -15.72 4.49 13.98
N GLN A 191 -15.17 5.60 14.45
CA GLN A 191 -15.24 6.88 13.73
C GLN A 191 -14.49 6.80 12.40
N GLN A 192 -13.30 6.21 12.37
CA GLN A 192 -12.54 6.00 11.13
C GLN A 192 -13.26 5.04 10.18
N GLN A 193 -13.90 3.98 10.69
CA GLN A 193 -14.72 3.10 9.85
C GLN A 193 -15.85 3.84 9.17
N GLN A 194 -16.55 4.76 9.89
CA GLN A 194 -17.59 5.61 9.32
C GLN A 194 -17.05 6.59 8.26
N GLN A 195 -15.87 7.17 8.50
CA GLN A 195 -15.18 8.02 7.53
C GLN A 195 -14.81 7.24 6.25
N ILE A 196 -14.29 6.02 6.41
CA ILE A 196 -13.96 5.13 5.31
C ILE A 196 -15.21 4.78 4.50
N ASP A 197 -16.29 4.37 5.16
CA ASP A 197 -17.55 4.02 4.47
C ASP A 197 -18.14 5.22 3.72
N THR A 198 -18.06 6.42 4.30
CA THR A 198 -18.49 7.65 3.65
C THR A 198 -17.66 7.93 2.39
N LEU A 199 -16.33 7.77 2.48
CA LEU A 199 -15.42 7.99 1.35
C LEU A 199 -15.64 6.94 0.25
N LEU A 200 -15.73 5.65 0.59
CA LEU A 200 -16.02 4.57 -0.36
C LEU A 200 -17.35 4.81 -1.10
N LYS A 201 -18.37 5.31 -0.38
CA LYS A 201 -19.66 5.69 -0.97
C LYS A 201 -19.52 6.87 -1.93
N GLN A 202 -18.80 7.93 -1.55
CA GLN A 202 -18.53 9.10 -2.40
C GLN A 202 -17.77 8.73 -3.68
N GLN A 203 -16.89 7.75 -3.59
CA GLN A 203 -16.14 7.23 -4.73
C GLN A 203 -16.89 6.13 -5.51
N GLN A 204 -18.14 5.83 -5.15
CA GLN A 204 -19.04 4.89 -5.83
C GLN A 204 -18.51 3.45 -5.88
N VAL A 205 -17.72 3.05 -4.89
CA VAL A 205 -17.19 1.68 -4.80
C VAL A 205 -17.78 0.88 -3.65
N LEU A 206 -18.48 1.53 -2.69
CA LEU A 206 -19.07 0.85 -1.53
C LEU A 206 -20.13 -0.20 -1.93
N GLU A 207 -20.76 -0.04 -3.08
CA GLU A 207 -21.79 -0.96 -3.61
C GLU A 207 -21.25 -2.37 -3.90
N TYR A 208 -19.94 -2.51 -4.07
CA TYR A 208 -19.31 -3.83 -4.30
C TYR A 208 -19.04 -4.61 -3.00
N ARG A 209 -19.30 -4.00 -1.82
CA ARG A 209 -19.14 -4.67 -0.53
C ARG A 209 -20.25 -5.68 -0.30
N GLN A 210 -19.85 -6.89 0.08
CA GLN A 210 -20.74 -7.97 0.48
C GLN A 210 -20.65 -8.16 2.01
N GLU A 211 -21.78 -8.40 2.66
CA GLU A 211 -21.75 -8.80 4.06
C GLU A 211 -21.24 -10.24 4.16
N ALA A 212 -20.40 -10.51 5.18
CA ALA A 212 -19.99 -11.86 5.47
C ALA A 212 -21.25 -12.68 5.78
N GLY A 213 -21.49 -13.76 5.03
CA GLY A 213 -22.57 -14.66 5.37
C GLY A 213 -22.38 -15.19 6.79
N LEU A 214 -23.44 -15.09 7.61
CA LEU A 214 -23.52 -15.63 8.97
C LEU A 214 -23.38 -17.15 8.94
#